data_34f2cadb6c2add2bc07c657ca758b171
#
_entry.id   34f2cadb6c2add2bc07c657ca758b171
#
_cell.length_a   1.000
_cell.length_b   1.000
_cell.length_c   1.000
_cell.angle_alpha   90.00
_cell.angle_beta   90.00
_cell.angle_gamma   90.00
#
_symmetry.space_group_name_H-M   'P 1'
#
loop_
_entity.id
_entity.type
_entity.pdbx_description
1 polymer ?
#
loop_
_entity_poly.entity_id
_entity_poly.type
_entity_poly.pdbx_seq_one_letter_code
_entity_poly.pdbx_strand_id
1 'polypeptide(L)'
;SGTVDMTVERISLPENGRVAVVLSTRKFLSETTLLRRQTVELIFDSQMGIRVPLGAVRVEEQTETDKESGETRTVQVTGVYVQVGAFAEFKPVTVLAQGEDYYMVRPLLPENADTVQQKLALRAGDSVIIASEEIWDGKVIE
;
A
#
# COMPACT_ATOMS: atom_id res chain seq x y z
N SER A 1 5.57 6.63 -29.54
CA SER A 1 4.92 7.07 -28.28
C SER A 1 5.86 6.80 -27.12
N GLY A 2 6.17 7.80 -26.35
CA GLY A 2 7.03 7.68 -25.19
C GLY A 2 6.25 7.92 -23.89
N THR A 3 6.70 7.30 -22.81
CA THR A 3 6.24 7.58 -21.46
C THR A 3 7.21 8.56 -20.82
N VAL A 4 6.68 9.60 -20.17
CA VAL A 4 7.46 10.62 -19.47
C VAL A 4 7.02 10.67 -18.01
N ASP A 5 7.99 10.56 -17.11
CA ASP A 5 7.75 10.73 -15.69
C ASP A 5 7.45 12.20 -15.37
N MET A 6 6.37 12.44 -14.69
CA MET A 6 5.95 13.77 -14.28
C MET A 6 5.62 13.81 -12.79
N THR A 7 5.78 14.98 -12.21
CA THR A 7 5.41 15.25 -10.83
C THR A 7 4.12 16.05 -10.79
N VAL A 8 3.18 15.66 -9.94
CA VAL A 8 1.98 16.44 -9.68
C VAL A 8 2.35 17.63 -8.80
N GLU A 9 2.28 18.84 -9.37
CA GLU A 9 2.59 20.08 -8.65
C GLU A 9 1.36 20.63 -7.92
N ARG A 10 0.21 20.53 -8.55
CA ARG A 10 -1.03 21.10 -8.00
C ARG A 10 -2.25 20.43 -8.60
N ILE A 11 -3.27 20.28 -7.76
CA ILE A 11 -4.61 19.84 -8.17
C ILE A 11 -5.59 20.92 -7.72
N SER A 12 -6.42 21.43 -8.65
CA SER A 12 -7.44 22.42 -8.33
C SER A 12 -8.62 21.79 -7.58
N LEU A 13 -9.42 22.63 -6.93
CA LEU A 13 -10.72 22.21 -6.44
C LEU A 13 -11.64 21.84 -7.60
N PRO A 14 -12.54 20.85 -7.43
CA PRO A 14 -13.50 20.49 -8.47
C PRO A 14 -14.41 21.68 -8.85
N GLU A 15 -14.52 21.92 -10.14
CA GLU A 15 -15.43 22.93 -10.70
C GLU A 15 -16.13 22.34 -11.92
N ASN A 16 -17.46 22.36 -11.92
CA ASN A 16 -18.28 21.77 -13.00
C ASN A 16 -17.93 20.29 -13.32
N GLY A 17 -17.60 19.50 -12.31
CA GLY A 17 -17.20 18.10 -12.48
C GLY A 17 -15.81 17.92 -13.11
N ARG A 18 -15.01 18.98 -13.19
CA ARG A 18 -13.65 18.96 -13.73
C ARG A 18 -12.64 19.40 -12.71
N VAL A 19 -11.45 18.88 -12.83
CA VAL A 19 -10.30 19.21 -11.99
C VAL A 19 -9.15 19.58 -12.91
N ALA A 20 -8.42 20.64 -12.60
CA ALA A 20 -7.17 20.95 -13.28
C ALA A 20 -6.01 20.33 -12.52
N VAL A 21 -5.18 19.59 -13.22
CA VAL A 21 -3.96 18.99 -12.65
C VAL A 21 -2.76 19.61 -13.35
N VAL A 22 -1.85 20.17 -12.57
CA VAL A 22 -0.60 20.73 -13.07
C VAL A 22 0.51 19.72 -12.84
N LEU A 23 1.11 19.28 -13.93
CA LEU A 23 2.20 18.31 -13.94
C LEU A 23 3.49 19.01 -14.39
N SER A 24 4.60 18.63 -13.80
CA SER A 24 5.93 19.10 -14.20
C SER A 24 6.86 17.94 -14.53
N THR A 25 7.75 18.19 -15.46
CA THR A 25 8.84 17.27 -15.79
C THR A 25 10.09 18.05 -16.17
N ARG A 26 11.24 17.49 -15.92
CA ARG A 26 12.53 18.01 -16.38
C ARG A 26 13.09 17.24 -17.58
N LYS A 27 12.36 16.23 -18.01
CA LYS A 27 12.76 15.37 -19.14
C LYS A 27 11.98 15.72 -20.41
N PHE A 28 12.60 15.59 -21.56
CA PHE A 28 11.98 15.65 -22.88
C PHE A 28 11.30 17.00 -23.24
N LEU A 29 11.85 18.10 -22.79
CA LEU A 29 11.31 19.43 -23.11
C LEU A 29 11.29 19.71 -24.62
N SER A 30 12.20 19.14 -25.38
CA SER A 30 12.27 19.33 -26.83
C SER A 30 11.12 18.70 -27.60
N GLU A 31 10.56 17.62 -27.09
CA GLU A 31 9.43 16.92 -27.73
C GLU A 31 8.06 17.47 -27.33
N THR A 32 7.98 18.14 -26.17
CA THR A 32 6.73 18.62 -25.60
C THR A 32 6.41 20.09 -25.89
N THR A 33 7.38 20.89 -26.28
CA THR A 33 7.23 22.35 -26.45
C THR A 33 6.33 22.77 -27.60
N LEU A 34 6.05 21.90 -28.55
CA LEU A 34 5.22 22.19 -29.73
C LEU A 34 3.75 21.81 -29.55
N LEU A 35 3.36 21.24 -28.39
CA LEU A 35 2.03 20.71 -28.17
C LEU A 35 1.10 21.78 -27.59
N ARG A 36 0.06 22.17 -28.36
CA ARG A 36 -0.97 23.12 -27.90
C ARG A 36 -2.18 22.42 -27.28
N ARG A 37 -2.62 21.32 -27.86
CA ARG A 37 -3.64 20.42 -27.32
C ARG A 37 -3.34 19.01 -27.73
N GLN A 38 -3.38 18.11 -26.77
CA GLN A 38 -3.17 16.69 -27.03
C GLN A 38 -3.95 15.85 -26.03
N THR A 39 -4.40 14.71 -26.50
CA THR A 39 -4.93 13.68 -25.60
C THR A 39 -3.75 12.90 -25.04
N VAL A 40 -3.66 12.85 -23.72
CA VAL A 40 -2.64 12.10 -23.01
C VAL A 40 -3.28 11.08 -22.10
N GLU A 41 -2.63 9.96 -21.92
CA GLU A 41 -3.00 8.97 -20.93
C GLU A 41 -2.18 9.24 -19.66
N LEU A 42 -2.86 9.50 -18.55
CA LEU A 42 -2.21 9.63 -17.26
C LEU A 42 -2.06 8.24 -16.66
N ILE A 43 -0.82 7.77 -16.63
CA ILE A 43 -0.48 6.53 -15.94
C ILE A 43 -0.02 6.95 -14.54
N PHE A 44 -0.87 6.76 -13.55
CA PHE A 44 -0.45 6.90 -12.16
C PHE A 44 0.51 5.76 -11.85
N ASP A 45 1.60 6.09 -11.18
CA ASP A 45 2.60 5.10 -10.80
C ASP A 45 1.90 3.90 -10.18
N SER A 46 1.91 2.81 -10.91
CA SER A 46 1.43 1.53 -10.43
C SER A 46 2.47 0.99 -9.47
N GLN A 47 2.58 1.58 -8.29
CA GLN A 47 3.21 0.87 -7.20
C GLN A 47 2.39 -0.41 -7.05
N MET A 48 3.04 -1.54 -7.34
CA MET A 48 2.41 -2.84 -7.30
C MET A 48 1.89 -3.08 -5.89
N GLY A 49 0.64 -2.71 -5.68
CA GLY A 49 -0.08 -2.95 -4.44
C GLY A 49 -0.88 -4.23 -4.52
N ILE A 50 -1.21 -4.76 -3.37
CA ILE A 50 -2.13 -5.88 -3.22
C ILE A 50 -3.47 -5.29 -2.81
N ARG A 51 -4.52 -5.69 -3.51
CA ARG A 51 -5.88 -5.28 -3.21
C ARG A 51 -6.47 -6.19 -2.14
N VAL A 52 -6.92 -5.61 -1.03
CA VAL A 52 -7.55 -6.34 0.07
C VAL A 52 -8.91 -5.71 0.42
N PRO A 53 -9.91 -6.49 0.83
CA PRO A 53 -11.18 -5.95 1.28
C PRO A 53 -11.02 -5.00 2.47
N LEU A 54 -11.88 -3.98 2.58
CA LEU A 54 -11.83 -3.03 3.70
C LEU A 54 -11.85 -3.72 5.06
N GLY A 55 -12.69 -4.74 5.22
CA GLY A 55 -12.82 -5.49 6.48
C GLY A 55 -11.62 -6.38 6.83
N ALA A 56 -10.63 -6.51 5.94
CA ALA A 56 -9.44 -7.31 6.20
C ALA A 56 -8.34 -6.54 6.91
N VAL A 57 -8.31 -5.21 6.79
CA VAL A 57 -7.25 -4.39 7.38
C VAL A 57 -7.56 -4.11 8.84
N ARG A 58 -6.58 -4.38 9.70
CA ARG A 58 -6.68 -4.22 11.15
C ARG A 58 -5.47 -3.50 11.71
N VAL A 59 -5.65 -2.94 12.90
CA VAL A 59 -4.57 -2.35 13.68
C VAL A 59 -4.39 -3.19 14.94
N GLU A 60 -3.20 -3.72 15.13
CA GLU A 60 -2.84 -4.54 16.28
C GLU A 60 -1.78 -3.84 17.13
N GLU A 61 -1.85 -4.03 18.43
CA GLU A 61 -0.82 -3.57 19.35
C GLU A 61 0.31 -4.58 19.43
N GLN A 62 1.53 -4.11 19.21
CA GLN A 62 2.74 -4.93 19.34
C GLN A 62 3.72 -4.27 20.30
N THR A 63 4.47 -5.09 21.00
CA THR A 63 5.53 -4.63 21.90
C THR A 63 6.86 -4.68 21.19
N GLU A 64 7.51 -3.52 21.07
CA GLU A 64 8.87 -3.42 20.57
C GLU A 64 9.83 -3.23 21.73
N THR A 65 10.96 -3.92 21.68
CA THR A 65 12.04 -3.77 22.65
C THR A 65 13.23 -3.10 21.97
N ASP A 66 13.68 -1.98 22.52
CA ASP A 66 14.90 -1.33 22.08
C ASP A 66 16.11 -2.19 22.48
N LYS A 67 16.90 -2.58 21.49
CA LYS A 67 18.06 -3.44 21.68
C LYS A 67 19.20 -2.75 22.43
N GLU A 68 19.26 -1.42 22.40
CA GLU A 68 20.31 -0.64 23.06
C GLU A 68 19.96 -0.32 24.51
N SER A 69 18.73 0.12 24.78
CA SER A 69 18.29 0.53 26.11
C SER A 69 17.59 -0.57 26.90
N GLY A 70 17.09 -1.61 26.23
CA GLY A 70 16.25 -2.65 26.82
C GLY A 70 14.83 -2.18 27.16
N GLU A 71 14.47 -0.95 26.82
CA GLU A 71 13.13 -0.41 27.04
C GLU A 71 12.13 -1.03 26.08
N THR A 72 10.93 -1.29 26.60
CA THR A 72 9.80 -1.77 25.81
C THR A 72 8.79 -0.65 25.60
N ARG A 73 8.23 -0.60 24.40
CA ARG A 73 7.13 0.30 24.07
C ARG A 73 6.05 -0.45 23.30
N THR A 74 4.81 0.00 23.45
CA THR A 74 3.69 -0.51 22.66
C THR A 74 3.53 0.36 21.42
N VAL A 75 3.48 -0.27 20.25
CA VAL A 75 3.25 0.38 18.96
C VAL A 75 2.03 -0.22 18.30
N GLN A 76 1.33 0.58 17.51
CA GLN A 76 0.22 0.12 16.70
C GLN A 76 0.72 -0.22 15.30
N VAL A 77 0.40 -1.42 14.83
CA VAL A 77 0.81 -1.92 13.52
C VAL A 77 -0.42 -2.23 12.69
N THR A 78 -0.49 -1.64 11.51
CA THR A 78 -1.54 -1.94 10.53
C THR A 78 -1.16 -3.18 9.75
N GLY A 79 -2.12 -4.09 9.58
CA GLY A 79 -1.86 -5.32 8.85
C GLY A 79 -3.12 -6.07 8.51
N VAL A 80 -2.94 -7.26 8.00
CA VAL A 80 -4.00 -8.20 7.66
C VAL A 80 -3.70 -9.56 8.25
N TYR A 81 -4.74 -10.32 8.58
CA TYR A 81 -4.60 -11.73 8.91
C TYR A 81 -4.77 -12.59 7.68
N VAL A 82 -3.87 -13.51 7.49
CA VAL A 82 -3.84 -14.46 6.38
C VAL A 82 -4.00 -15.86 6.93
N GLN A 83 -4.81 -16.68 6.27
CA GLN A 83 -4.91 -18.09 6.60
C GLN A 83 -3.73 -18.85 6.00
N VAL A 84 -2.91 -19.44 6.84
CA VAL A 84 -1.80 -20.30 6.48
C VAL A 84 -2.02 -21.68 7.07
N GLY A 85 -2.44 -22.63 6.22
CA GLY A 85 -2.91 -23.91 6.71
C GLY A 85 -4.14 -23.77 7.63
N ALA A 86 -4.03 -24.22 8.87
CA ALA A 86 -5.10 -24.12 9.88
C ALA A 86 -4.97 -22.90 10.81
N PHE A 87 -4.01 -22.01 10.54
CA PHE A 87 -3.69 -20.89 11.45
C PHE A 87 -3.90 -19.54 10.79
N ALA A 88 -4.20 -18.54 11.63
CA ALA A 88 -4.16 -17.14 11.23
C ALA A 88 -2.76 -16.57 11.50
N GLU A 89 -2.19 -15.88 10.53
CA GLU A 89 -0.93 -15.18 10.67
C GLU A 89 -1.13 -13.69 10.38
N PHE A 90 -0.62 -12.83 11.26
CA PHE A 90 -0.66 -11.39 11.06
C PHE A 90 0.47 -10.94 10.13
N LYS A 91 0.11 -10.24 9.06
CA LYS A 91 1.04 -9.72 8.06
C LYS A 91 0.98 -8.19 8.07
N PRO A 92 2.01 -7.49 8.57
CA PRO A 92 2.06 -6.03 8.53
C PRO A 92 2.04 -5.49 7.11
N VAL A 93 1.31 -4.40 6.91
CA VAL A 93 1.17 -3.73 5.61
C VAL A 93 1.20 -2.21 5.76
N THR A 94 1.54 -1.54 4.66
CA THR A 94 1.34 -0.10 4.48
C THR A 94 0.15 0.11 3.54
N VAL A 95 -0.80 0.93 3.94
CA VAL A 95 -1.93 1.30 3.10
C VAL A 95 -1.48 2.39 2.11
N LEU A 96 -1.62 2.11 0.83
CA LEU A 96 -1.24 3.02 -0.26
C LEU A 96 -2.42 3.87 -0.72
N ALA A 97 -3.60 3.28 -0.78
CA ALA A 97 -4.82 3.94 -1.25
C ALA A 97 -6.05 3.21 -0.73
N GLN A 98 -7.16 3.91 -0.71
CA GLN A 98 -8.48 3.36 -0.37
C GLN A 98 -9.42 3.52 -1.56
N GLY A 99 -10.04 2.42 -1.99
CA GLY A 99 -11.15 2.42 -2.92
C GLY A 99 -12.49 2.37 -2.19
N GLU A 100 -13.54 2.13 -2.94
CA GLU A 100 -14.91 2.06 -2.40
C GLU A 100 -15.10 0.85 -1.46
N ASP A 101 -14.57 -0.29 -1.83
CA ASP A 101 -14.73 -1.57 -1.13
C ASP A 101 -13.41 -2.27 -0.81
N TYR A 102 -12.28 -1.59 -0.99
CA TYR A 102 -10.96 -2.17 -0.82
C TYR A 102 -9.92 -1.17 -0.33
N TYR A 103 -8.83 -1.69 0.24
CA TYR A 103 -7.57 -1.00 0.38
C TYR A 103 -6.54 -1.55 -0.59
N MET A 104 -5.73 -0.68 -1.14
CA MET A 104 -4.50 -1.04 -1.83
C MET A 104 -3.36 -0.99 -0.82
N VAL A 105 -2.70 -2.10 -0.61
CA VAL A 105 -1.65 -2.23 0.40
C VAL A 105 -0.38 -2.82 -0.18
N ARG A 106 0.73 -2.58 0.48
CA ARG A 106 1.99 -3.28 0.22
C ARG A 106 2.51 -3.88 1.52
N PRO A 107 3.28 -4.97 1.46
CA PRO A 107 3.91 -5.53 2.65
C PRO A 107 4.81 -4.50 3.34
N LEU A 108 4.73 -4.42 4.66
CA LEU A 108 5.66 -3.64 5.47
C LEU A 108 6.83 -4.56 5.85
N LEU A 109 7.99 -4.32 5.26
CA LEU A 109 9.19 -5.07 5.49
C LEU A 109 10.31 -4.17 6.01
N PRO A 110 11.22 -4.68 6.87
CA PRO A 110 12.44 -3.96 7.22
C PRO A 110 13.28 -3.67 5.97
N GLU A 111 14.06 -2.58 5.98
CA GLU A 111 14.94 -2.22 4.85
C GLU A 111 15.90 -3.35 4.48
N ASN A 112 16.33 -4.13 5.46
CA ASN A 112 17.25 -5.25 5.30
C ASN A 112 16.55 -6.62 5.39
N ALA A 113 15.29 -6.68 4.91
CA ALA A 113 14.53 -7.93 4.94
C ALA A 113 15.26 -9.04 4.19
N ASP A 114 15.47 -10.17 4.85
CA ASP A 114 16.05 -11.35 4.24
C ASP A 114 15.03 -12.10 3.35
N THR A 115 15.50 -13.15 2.68
CA THR A 115 14.65 -13.95 1.79
C THR A 115 13.48 -14.61 2.54
N VAL A 116 13.67 -15.00 3.79
CA VAL A 116 12.63 -15.63 4.61
C VAL A 116 11.55 -14.61 4.96
N GLN A 117 11.94 -13.41 5.42
CA GLN A 117 11.01 -12.32 5.73
C GLN A 117 10.21 -11.90 4.51
N GLN A 118 10.84 -11.81 3.33
CA GLN A 118 10.16 -11.52 2.09
C GLN A 118 9.15 -12.60 1.69
N LYS A 119 9.44 -13.86 1.92
CA LYS A 119 8.53 -14.99 1.65
C LYS A 119 7.36 -15.05 2.61
N LEU A 120 7.55 -14.63 3.87
CA LEU A 120 6.51 -14.60 4.89
C LEU A 120 5.62 -13.36 4.79
N ALA A 121 5.99 -12.36 4.02
CA ALA A 121 5.19 -11.17 3.80
C ALA A 121 3.91 -11.48 3.00
N LEU A 122 2.93 -10.57 3.10
CA LEU A 122 1.70 -10.67 2.31
C LEU A 122 2.03 -10.72 0.80
N ARG A 123 1.38 -11.62 0.09
CA ARG A 123 1.51 -11.80 -1.35
C ARG A 123 0.14 -11.85 -2.02
N ALA A 124 0.10 -11.49 -3.30
CA ALA A 124 -1.07 -11.72 -4.11
C ALA A 124 -1.45 -13.21 -4.13
N GLY A 125 -2.72 -13.50 -3.94
CA GLY A 125 -3.24 -14.86 -3.84
C GLY A 125 -3.35 -15.41 -2.41
N ASP A 126 -2.82 -14.70 -1.41
CA ASP A 126 -3.02 -15.08 -0.01
C ASP A 126 -4.51 -14.99 0.38
N SER A 127 -4.95 -15.90 1.22
CA SER A 127 -6.32 -15.91 1.75
C SER A 127 -6.42 -15.03 2.98
N VAL A 128 -6.94 -13.81 2.81
CA VAL A 128 -7.12 -12.87 3.91
C VAL A 128 -8.40 -13.13 4.68
N ILE A 129 -8.36 -12.95 6.00
CA ILE A 129 -9.49 -13.12 6.89
C ILE A 129 -10.20 -11.78 7.05
N ILE A 130 -11.49 -11.73 6.65
CA ILE A 130 -12.24 -10.47 6.58
C ILE A 130 -12.85 -10.10 7.93
N ALA A 131 -13.53 -11.02 8.58
CA ALA A 131 -14.26 -10.72 9.81
C ALA A 131 -14.09 -11.84 10.82
N SER A 132 -13.47 -11.49 11.94
CA SER A 132 -13.53 -12.27 13.15
C SER A 132 -13.52 -11.30 14.32
N GLU A 133 -14.46 -11.43 15.23
CA GLU A 133 -14.50 -10.60 16.42
C GLU A 133 -13.29 -10.87 17.32
N GLU A 134 -12.81 -12.09 17.32
CA GLU A 134 -11.65 -12.53 18.08
C GLU A 134 -10.64 -13.22 17.18
N ILE A 135 -9.62 -12.50 16.77
CA ILE A 135 -8.52 -13.05 15.98
C ILE A 135 -7.19 -12.59 16.58
N TRP A 136 -6.21 -13.47 16.58
CA TRP A 136 -4.85 -13.20 17.00
C TRP A 136 -3.88 -14.01 16.16
N ASP A 137 -2.63 -13.61 16.16
CA ASP A 137 -1.57 -14.31 15.45
C ASP A 137 -1.38 -15.73 16.03
N GLY A 138 -1.44 -16.71 15.15
CA GLY A 138 -1.39 -18.12 15.52
C GLY A 138 -2.74 -18.76 15.88
N LYS A 139 -3.87 -18.02 15.79
CA LYS A 139 -5.20 -18.58 16.02
C LYS A 139 -5.50 -19.72 15.05
N VAL A 140 -6.02 -20.84 15.56
CA VAL A 140 -6.53 -21.93 14.72
C VAL A 140 -7.83 -21.52 14.07
N ILE A 141 -7.90 -21.66 12.76
CA ILE A 141 -9.07 -21.36 11.94
C ILE A 141 -9.83 -22.67 11.70
N GLU A 142 -11.08 -22.68 12.12
CA GLU A 142 -12.00 -23.79 11.86
C GLU A 142 -12.83 -23.57 10.60
#